data_f4d3cb879c5c7b29897e907703cb340d
#
_entry.id   f4d3cb879c5c7b29897e907703cb340d
#
_cell.length_a   1.000
_cell.length_b   1.000
_cell.length_c   1.000
_cell.angle_alpha   90.00
_cell.angle_beta   90.00
_cell.angle_gamma   90.00
#
_symmetry.space_group_name_H-M   'P 1'
#
loop_
_entity.id
_entity.type
_entity.pdbx_description
1 polymer ?
#
loop_
_entity_poly.entity_id
_entity_poly.type
_entity_poly.pdbx_seq_one_letter_code
_entity_poly.pdbx_strand_id
1 'polypeptide(L)'
;MSRMKKWGLLVVLLLSLFVFTACEGLPPEIDTTHIPYANSRTAAVFSGLRNGRFKITYTSDIWWKVIQGELYADLGSNRVQIHAVRNSYDFYQREEGMTCYTLDVNEKTYTEEMSSGAGMLYVAKILTTGGNGTVTLTREMIDDWYENCEQLYDGDQLVATCIFDGAELKYIRTTLMGNEVVLRIDSMSSSFDSGEMNIAGFPEQYTKVAELKRLKELQERY
;
A
#
# COMPACT_ATOMS: atom_id res chain seq x y z
N MET A 1 -14.40 -40.05 52.66
CA MET A 1 -13.47 -39.16 51.95
C MET A 1 -14.23 -37.98 51.38
N SER A 2 -13.93 -36.94 51.79
CA SER A 2 -14.45 -35.74 52.32
C SER A 2 -14.92 -34.76 51.22
N ARG A 3 -16.12 -34.21 51.37
CA ARG A 3 -16.71 -33.12 50.56
C ARG A 3 -15.78 -31.90 50.40
N MET A 4 -14.86 -31.68 51.34
CA MET A 4 -13.88 -30.59 51.28
C MET A 4 -12.87 -30.66 50.12
N LYS A 5 -12.48 -31.87 49.66
CA LYS A 5 -11.55 -31.99 48.52
C LYS A 5 -12.16 -31.59 47.17
N LYS A 6 -13.49 -31.69 47.04
CA LYS A 6 -14.21 -31.29 45.81
C LYS A 6 -14.35 -29.77 45.69
N TRP A 7 -14.48 -29.06 46.81
CA TRP A 7 -14.57 -27.60 46.79
C TRP A 7 -13.24 -26.93 46.51
N GLY A 8 -12.13 -27.48 47.02
CA GLY A 8 -10.79 -26.96 46.70
C GLY A 8 -10.43 -27.04 45.21
N LEU A 9 -10.83 -28.15 44.55
CA LEU A 9 -10.63 -28.33 43.12
C LEU A 9 -11.44 -27.34 42.27
N LEU A 10 -12.68 -27.05 42.71
CA LEU A 10 -13.56 -26.12 42.01
C LEU A 10 -13.08 -24.67 42.12
N VAL A 11 -12.55 -24.27 43.28
CA VAL A 11 -11.99 -22.93 43.48
C VAL A 11 -10.70 -22.74 42.66
N VAL A 12 -9.82 -23.76 42.58
CA VAL A 12 -8.61 -23.70 41.75
C VAL A 12 -8.97 -23.65 40.27
N LEU A 13 -10.00 -24.37 39.82
CA LEU A 13 -10.48 -24.36 38.44
C LEU A 13 -11.11 -22.99 38.08
N LEU A 14 -11.86 -22.37 38.99
CA LEU A 14 -12.41 -21.03 38.81
C LEU A 14 -11.32 -19.97 38.79
N LEU A 15 -10.30 -20.06 39.67
CA LEU A 15 -9.17 -19.14 39.68
C LEU A 15 -8.31 -19.27 38.41
N SER A 16 -8.14 -20.49 37.86
CA SER A 16 -7.42 -20.67 36.59
C SER A 16 -8.20 -20.09 35.41
N LEU A 17 -9.53 -20.15 35.41
CA LEU A 17 -10.35 -19.50 34.40
C LEU A 17 -10.24 -17.96 34.42
N PHE A 18 -10.13 -17.36 35.62
CA PHE A 18 -9.90 -15.90 35.76
C PHE A 18 -8.50 -15.46 35.35
N VAL A 19 -7.49 -16.33 35.46
CA VAL A 19 -6.11 -16.01 35.06
C VAL A 19 -5.98 -16.06 33.52
N PHE A 20 -6.73 -16.92 32.83
CA PHE A 20 -6.73 -16.95 31.37
C PHE A 20 -7.53 -15.84 30.70
N THR A 21 -8.50 -15.23 31.37
CA THR A 21 -9.25 -14.08 30.85
C THR A 21 -8.57 -12.74 31.14
N ALA A 22 -7.54 -12.71 32.01
CA ALA A 22 -6.83 -11.47 32.37
C ALA A 22 -5.58 -11.21 31.51
N CYS A 23 -5.29 -12.07 30.52
CA CYS A 23 -4.15 -11.92 29.58
C CYS A 23 -4.55 -11.56 28.14
N GLU A 24 -5.83 -11.30 27.89
CA GLU A 24 -6.15 -10.45 26.74
C GLU A 24 -5.78 -9.03 27.15
N GLY A 25 -4.52 -8.65 26.92
CA GLY A 25 -4.10 -7.27 27.06
C GLY A 25 -5.12 -6.41 26.33
N LEU A 26 -5.75 -5.46 27.02
CA LEU A 26 -6.57 -4.45 26.38
C LEU A 26 -5.76 -3.95 25.19
N PRO A 27 -6.37 -3.88 23.99
CA PRO A 27 -5.68 -3.31 22.85
C PRO A 27 -5.11 -1.96 23.33
N PRO A 28 -3.83 -1.66 23.08
CA PRO A 28 -3.24 -0.42 23.53
C PRO A 28 -4.14 0.72 23.09
N GLU A 29 -4.48 1.59 24.03
CA GLU A 29 -5.28 2.78 23.76
C GLU A 29 -4.61 3.49 22.57
N ILE A 30 -5.31 3.60 21.45
CA ILE A 30 -4.78 4.22 20.23
C ILE A 30 -4.81 5.71 20.51
N ASP A 31 -3.71 6.24 21.04
CA ASP A 31 -3.52 7.67 21.18
C ASP A 31 -3.27 8.24 19.77
N THR A 32 -4.34 8.74 19.15
CA THR A 32 -4.26 9.38 17.84
C THR A 32 -3.72 10.80 18.02
N THR A 33 -2.45 10.98 17.72
CA THR A 33 -1.81 12.29 17.74
C THR A 33 -1.71 12.83 16.33
N HIS A 34 -2.11 14.09 16.15
CA HIS A 34 -1.95 14.80 14.88
C HIS A 34 -0.67 15.63 14.90
N ILE A 35 0.16 15.48 13.89
CA ILE A 35 1.38 16.28 13.71
C ILE A 35 1.39 16.96 12.35
N PRO A 36 2.08 18.11 12.18
CA PRO A 36 2.34 18.67 10.86
C PRO A 36 3.08 17.67 9.98
N TYR A 37 2.68 17.54 8.72
CA TYR A 37 3.34 16.65 7.77
C TYR A 37 4.85 16.86 7.71
N ALA A 38 5.31 18.11 7.73
CA ALA A 38 6.74 18.45 7.69
C ALA A 38 7.56 17.82 8.86
N ASN A 39 6.91 17.43 9.94
CA ASN A 39 7.53 16.81 11.12
C ASN A 39 7.38 15.28 11.14
N SER A 40 6.74 14.70 10.12
CA SER A 40 6.49 13.26 10.02
C SER A 40 7.69 12.49 9.46
N ARG A 41 7.75 11.19 9.74
CA ARG A 41 8.72 10.27 9.10
C ARG A 41 8.43 10.13 7.61
N THR A 42 7.15 10.14 7.23
CA THR A 42 6.74 10.13 5.81
C THR A 42 7.35 11.32 5.09
N ALA A 43 7.25 12.54 5.64
CA ALA A 43 7.91 13.71 5.05
C ALA A 43 9.43 13.54 4.99
N ALA A 44 10.07 12.98 6.01
CA ALA A 44 11.51 12.73 6.00
C ALA A 44 11.93 11.78 4.88
N VAL A 45 11.17 10.70 4.66
CA VAL A 45 11.40 9.75 3.55
C VAL A 45 11.20 10.41 2.20
N PHE A 46 10.08 11.13 2.00
CA PHE A 46 9.72 11.72 0.72
C PHE A 46 10.33 13.11 0.48
N SER A 47 10.91 13.78 1.51
CA SER A 47 11.55 15.10 1.36
C SER A 47 12.78 15.09 0.49
N GLY A 48 13.53 13.98 0.44
CA GLY A 48 14.65 13.78 -0.48
C GLY A 48 14.26 13.75 -1.95
N LEU A 49 12.93 13.61 -2.22
CA LEU A 49 12.34 13.47 -3.54
C LEU A 49 11.87 14.83 -4.09
N ARG A 50 12.59 15.90 -3.78
CA ARG A 50 12.21 17.31 -4.03
C ARG A 50 11.77 17.63 -5.46
N ASN A 51 12.17 16.80 -6.43
CA ASN A 51 11.75 16.96 -7.82
C ASN A 51 10.48 16.14 -8.15
N GLY A 52 9.83 15.51 -7.14
CA GLY A 52 8.67 14.65 -7.35
C GLY A 52 8.97 13.41 -8.19
N ARG A 53 10.24 13.03 -8.31
CA ARG A 53 10.66 11.81 -9.03
C ARG A 53 11.18 10.78 -8.06
N PHE A 54 10.59 9.59 -8.12
CA PHE A 54 11.04 8.46 -7.31
C PHE A 54 10.67 7.12 -7.93
N LYS A 55 11.43 6.10 -7.56
CA LYS A 55 11.15 4.70 -7.86
C LYS A 55 11.02 3.93 -6.55
N ILE A 56 10.02 3.09 -6.46
CA ILE A 56 9.81 2.14 -5.37
C ILE A 56 9.79 0.75 -5.98
N THR A 57 10.65 -0.15 -5.48
CA THR A 57 10.53 -1.58 -5.73
C THR A 57 9.76 -2.17 -4.56
N TYR A 58 8.74 -2.96 -4.85
CA TYR A 58 7.85 -3.47 -3.82
C TYR A 58 7.46 -4.92 -4.07
N THR A 59 7.05 -5.56 -2.99
CA THR A 59 6.33 -6.83 -3.00
C THR A 59 4.92 -6.58 -2.46
N SER A 60 3.92 -7.14 -3.11
CA SER A 60 2.53 -7.04 -2.67
C SER A 60 1.86 -8.40 -2.68
N ASP A 61 1.13 -8.72 -1.61
CA ASP A 61 0.29 -9.90 -1.50
C ASP A 61 -1.14 -9.55 -1.94
N ILE A 62 -1.33 -9.46 -3.26
CA ILE A 62 -2.66 -9.24 -3.83
C ILE A 62 -3.22 -10.60 -4.22
N TRP A 63 -4.42 -10.95 -3.70
CA TRP A 63 -5.14 -12.15 -4.09
C TRP A 63 -4.35 -13.46 -3.86
N TRP A 64 -3.75 -13.62 -2.68
CA TRP A 64 -3.02 -14.83 -2.26
C TRP A 64 -1.77 -15.14 -3.08
N LYS A 65 -1.23 -14.16 -3.80
CA LYS A 65 0.00 -14.31 -4.59
C LYS A 65 0.91 -13.13 -4.40
N VAL A 66 2.16 -13.45 -4.17
CA VAL A 66 3.23 -12.46 -4.13
C VAL A 66 3.44 -11.90 -5.53
N ILE A 67 3.29 -10.60 -5.66
CA ILE A 67 3.59 -9.84 -6.86
C ILE A 67 4.78 -8.94 -6.55
N GLN A 68 5.84 -9.08 -7.32
CA GLN A 68 6.94 -8.12 -7.31
C GLN A 68 6.67 -7.06 -8.36
N GLY A 69 6.90 -5.80 -8.00
CA GLY A 69 6.62 -4.69 -8.90
C GLY A 69 7.55 -3.50 -8.66
N GLU A 70 7.47 -2.60 -9.59
CA GLU A 70 8.16 -1.32 -9.55
C GLU A 70 7.15 -0.20 -9.78
N LEU A 71 7.21 0.81 -8.95
CA LEU A 71 6.43 2.03 -9.09
C LEU A 71 7.39 3.17 -9.43
N TYR A 72 7.12 3.85 -10.52
CA TYR A 72 7.83 5.04 -10.96
C TYR A 72 6.89 6.23 -10.87
N ALA A 73 7.33 7.30 -10.22
CA ALA A 73 6.60 8.56 -10.17
C ALA A 73 7.44 9.69 -10.76
N ASP A 74 6.86 10.45 -11.66
CA ASP A 74 7.36 11.72 -12.17
C ASP A 74 6.24 12.75 -12.05
N LEU A 75 6.14 13.35 -10.88
CA LEU A 75 5.05 14.30 -10.58
C LEU A 75 5.19 15.60 -11.36
N GLY A 76 6.40 15.97 -11.77
CA GLY A 76 6.66 17.12 -12.64
C GLY A 76 6.02 16.94 -14.02
N SER A 77 6.02 15.72 -14.55
CA SER A 77 5.37 15.35 -15.81
C SER A 77 3.92 14.85 -15.58
N ASN A 78 3.42 14.90 -14.35
CA ASN A 78 2.09 14.41 -13.98
C ASN A 78 1.86 12.96 -14.40
N ARG A 79 2.86 12.09 -14.15
CA ARG A 79 2.90 10.69 -14.58
C ARG A 79 3.31 9.76 -13.43
N VAL A 80 2.60 8.64 -13.33
CA VAL A 80 2.98 7.48 -12.51
C VAL A 80 2.85 6.21 -13.34
N GLN A 81 3.79 5.30 -13.19
CA GLN A 81 3.78 4.01 -13.86
C GLN A 81 4.05 2.90 -12.86
N ILE A 82 3.23 1.87 -12.88
CA ILE A 82 3.46 0.62 -12.18
C ILE A 82 3.84 -0.42 -13.23
N HIS A 83 4.92 -1.14 -12.97
CA HIS A 83 5.28 -2.36 -13.67
C HIS A 83 5.12 -3.53 -12.70
N ALA A 84 4.36 -4.53 -13.05
CA ALA A 84 4.16 -5.72 -12.24
C ALA A 84 4.31 -6.97 -13.09
N VAL A 85 5.03 -7.96 -12.56
CA VAL A 85 5.21 -9.26 -13.19
C VAL A 85 4.42 -10.29 -12.40
N ARG A 86 3.52 -10.99 -13.10
CA ARG A 86 2.73 -12.07 -12.49
C ARG A 86 2.71 -13.29 -13.41
N ASN A 87 3.19 -14.44 -12.91
CA ASN A 87 3.17 -15.70 -13.67
C ASN A 87 3.76 -15.59 -15.10
N SER A 88 4.87 -14.88 -15.26
CA SER A 88 5.52 -14.58 -16.55
C SER A 88 4.74 -13.59 -17.44
N TYR A 89 3.75 -12.89 -16.92
CA TYR A 89 3.07 -11.81 -17.63
C TYR A 89 3.55 -10.47 -17.11
N ASP A 90 3.90 -9.60 -18.04
CA ASP A 90 4.27 -8.22 -17.79
C ASP A 90 3.04 -7.33 -17.97
N PHE A 91 2.65 -6.67 -16.87
CA PHE A 91 1.58 -5.69 -16.87
C PHE A 91 2.14 -4.33 -16.51
N TYR A 92 1.68 -3.33 -17.23
CA TYR A 92 1.92 -1.94 -16.86
C TYR A 92 0.59 -1.25 -16.61
N GLN A 93 0.55 -0.46 -15.54
CA GLN A 93 -0.48 0.53 -15.34
C GLN A 93 0.19 1.90 -15.36
N ARG A 94 -0.23 2.77 -16.26
CA ARG A 94 0.30 4.13 -16.38
C ARG A 94 -0.83 5.13 -16.21
N GLU A 95 -0.65 6.05 -15.29
CA GLU A 95 -1.48 7.23 -15.16
C GLU A 95 -0.71 8.43 -15.71
N GLU A 96 -1.33 9.14 -16.63
CA GLU A 96 -0.78 10.34 -17.26
C GLU A 96 -1.87 11.41 -17.30
N GLY A 97 -1.76 12.37 -16.39
CA GLY A 97 -2.81 13.35 -16.17
C GLY A 97 -4.12 12.71 -15.69
N MET A 98 -5.15 12.80 -16.52
CA MET A 98 -6.48 12.22 -16.25
C MET A 98 -6.72 10.89 -16.98
N THR A 99 -5.70 10.32 -17.60
CA THR A 99 -5.83 9.07 -18.35
C THR A 99 -5.08 7.95 -17.67
N CYS A 100 -5.74 6.81 -17.54
CA CYS A 100 -5.15 5.58 -17.04
C CYS A 100 -5.07 4.56 -18.18
N TYR A 101 -3.88 4.05 -18.44
CA TYR A 101 -3.60 2.99 -19.38
C TYR A 101 -3.26 1.72 -18.62
N THR A 102 -3.89 0.61 -18.94
CA THR A 102 -3.47 -0.73 -18.49
C THR A 102 -3.01 -1.53 -19.70
N LEU A 103 -1.78 -2.05 -19.65
CA LEU A 103 -1.13 -2.68 -20.79
C LEU A 103 -0.77 -4.14 -20.50
N ASP A 104 -1.02 -5.02 -21.46
CA ASP A 104 -0.44 -6.36 -21.56
C ASP A 104 0.68 -6.31 -22.59
N VAL A 105 1.93 -6.37 -22.14
CA VAL A 105 3.11 -6.27 -23.01
C VAL A 105 3.27 -7.51 -23.87
N ASN A 106 2.88 -8.66 -23.37
CA ASN A 106 3.01 -9.93 -24.08
C ASN A 106 2.06 -9.99 -25.29
N GLU A 107 0.82 -9.51 -25.12
CA GLU A 107 -0.19 -9.48 -26.19
C GLU A 107 -0.15 -8.16 -26.99
N LYS A 108 0.65 -7.18 -26.56
CA LYS A 108 0.68 -5.83 -27.13
C LYS A 108 -0.72 -5.20 -27.24
N THR A 109 -1.49 -5.32 -26.16
CA THR A 109 -2.83 -4.74 -26.07
C THR A 109 -2.89 -3.78 -24.86
N TYR A 110 -3.81 -2.80 -24.91
CA TYR A 110 -4.05 -1.90 -23.83
C TYR A 110 -5.51 -1.47 -23.72
N THR A 111 -5.91 -1.12 -22.50
CA THR A 111 -7.13 -0.37 -22.23
C THR A 111 -6.77 1.06 -21.87
N GLU A 112 -7.72 1.96 -22.10
CA GLU A 112 -7.59 3.37 -21.77
C GLU A 112 -8.89 3.81 -21.10
N GLU A 113 -8.75 4.34 -19.91
CA GLU A 113 -9.87 4.79 -19.08
C GLU A 113 -9.58 6.17 -18.54
N MET A 114 -10.64 6.90 -18.18
CA MET A 114 -10.47 8.15 -17.45
C MET A 114 -10.09 7.81 -16.01
N SER A 115 -8.99 8.38 -15.52
CA SER A 115 -8.59 8.23 -14.11
C SER A 115 -9.69 8.83 -13.23
N SER A 116 -10.11 8.06 -12.23
CA SER A 116 -11.12 8.49 -11.26
C SER A 116 -10.65 9.61 -10.32
N GLY A 117 -9.41 10.08 -10.48
CA GLY A 117 -8.78 11.04 -9.58
C GLY A 117 -8.32 10.47 -8.25
N ALA A 118 -8.58 9.17 -8.00
CA ALA A 118 -8.16 8.43 -6.81
C ALA A 118 -7.14 7.31 -7.14
N GLY A 119 -6.34 7.51 -8.19
CA GLY A 119 -5.33 6.57 -8.65
C GLY A 119 -3.96 6.76 -7.97
N MET A 120 -2.96 6.01 -8.45
CA MET A 120 -1.60 6.07 -7.89
C MET A 120 -0.93 7.43 -8.04
N LEU A 121 -1.25 8.18 -9.08
CA LEU A 121 -0.74 9.54 -9.25
C LEU A 121 -1.20 10.47 -8.11
N TYR A 122 -2.45 10.33 -7.70
CA TYR A 122 -3.00 11.07 -6.56
C TYR A 122 -2.33 10.64 -5.26
N VAL A 123 -2.22 9.33 -5.01
CA VAL A 123 -1.53 8.79 -3.83
C VAL A 123 -0.08 9.28 -3.78
N ALA A 124 0.66 9.22 -4.89
CA ALA A 124 2.04 9.68 -4.98
C ALA A 124 2.17 11.20 -4.67
N LYS A 125 1.22 12.01 -5.10
CA LYS A 125 1.16 13.43 -4.75
C LYS A 125 0.95 13.63 -3.25
N ILE A 126 -0.01 12.92 -2.65
CA ILE A 126 -0.28 13.03 -1.20
C ILE A 126 0.93 12.56 -0.37
N LEU A 127 1.58 11.47 -0.76
CA LEU A 127 2.81 11.00 -0.10
C LEU A 127 3.93 12.04 -0.10
N THR A 128 4.03 12.86 -1.14
CA THR A 128 5.10 13.87 -1.27
C THR A 128 4.73 15.25 -0.74
N THR A 129 3.45 15.58 -0.65
CA THR A 129 2.96 16.91 -0.23
C THR A 129 2.30 16.92 1.15
N GLY A 130 1.88 15.75 1.64
CA GLY A 130 1.18 15.59 2.91
C GLY A 130 -0.32 15.92 2.86
N GLY A 131 -0.91 16.03 1.66
CA GLY A 131 -2.34 16.27 1.52
C GLY A 131 -2.81 17.55 2.20
N ASN A 132 -3.58 17.41 3.30
CA ASN A 132 -4.06 18.53 4.11
C ASN A 132 -2.97 19.13 5.04
N GLY A 133 -1.73 18.67 4.93
CA GLY A 133 -0.59 19.15 5.72
C GLY A 133 -0.47 18.58 7.13
N THR A 134 -1.33 17.63 7.51
CA THR A 134 -1.27 16.93 8.80
C THR A 134 -1.19 15.42 8.61
N VAL A 135 -0.56 14.76 9.59
CA VAL A 135 -0.45 13.31 9.66
C VAL A 135 -1.02 12.85 10.99
N THR A 136 -1.82 11.81 10.96
CA THR A 136 -2.33 11.15 12.17
C THR A 136 -1.41 10.00 12.52
N LEU A 137 -0.83 10.05 13.71
CA LEU A 137 -0.03 8.95 14.25
C LEU A 137 -0.97 7.90 14.83
N THR A 138 -0.78 6.66 14.44
CA THR A 138 -1.55 5.51 14.95
C THR A 138 -0.62 4.33 15.20
N ARG A 139 -1.18 3.27 15.76
CA ARG A 139 -0.53 1.97 15.86
C ARG A 139 -1.45 0.92 15.28
N GLU A 140 -0.96 0.13 14.37
CA GLU A 140 -1.72 -0.96 13.74
C GLU A 140 -1.02 -2.29 13.99
N MET A 141 -1.79 -3.36 14.07
CA MET A 141 -1.26 -4.71 14.17
C MET A 141 -0.97 -5.23 12.77
N ILE A 142 0.29 -5.60 12.52
CA ILE A 142 0.76 -6.17 11.27
C ILE A 142 1.62 -7.39 11.63
N ASP A 143 1.36 -8.52 11.02
CA ASP A 143 2.09 -9.77 11.28
C ASP A 143 2.26 -10.09 12.77
N ASP A 144 1.17 -9.93 13.55
CA ASP A 144 1.11 -10.14 15.02
C ASP A 144 1.89 -9.12 15.88
N TRP A 145 2.38 -8.02 15.30
CA TRP A 145 3.08 -6.96 16.00
C TRP A 145 2.42 -5.59 15.80
N TYR A 146 2.52 -4.73 16.83
CA TYR A 146 2.05 -3.35 16.71
C TYR A 146 3.13 -2.47 16.10
N GLU A 147 2.84 -1.95 14.91
CA GLU A 147 3.71 -1.04 14.20
C GLU A 147 3.24 0.41 14.29
N ASN A 148 4.19 1.34 14.30
CA ASN A 148 3.87 2.76 14.27
C ASN A 148 3.50 3.16 12.85
N CYS A 149 2.33 3.75 12.71
CA CYS A 149 1.75 4.14 11.44
C CYS A 149 1.55 5.64 11.35
N GLU A 150 1.68 6.15 10.16
CA GLU A 150 1.39 7.54 9.80
C GLU A 150 0.30 7.54 8.72
N GLN A 151 -0.88 8.04 9.07
CA GLN A 151 -2.03 8.13 8.16
C GLN A 151 -2.09 9.52 7.53
N LEU A 152 -2.18 9.55 6.20
CA LEU A 152 -2.27 10.76 5.40
C LEU A 152 -3.68 10.92 4.86
N TYR A 153 -4.24 12.10 5.04
CA TYR A 153 -5.59 12.45 4.64
C TYR A 153 -5.60 13.57 3.60
N ASP A 154 -6.62 13.56 2.76
CA ASP A 154 -7.03 14.70 1.94
C ASP A 154 -8.48 15.02 2.29
N GLY A 155 -8.71 16.16 2.96
CA GLY A 155 -9.95 16.39 3.70
C GLY A 155 -10.16 15.30 4.75
N ASP A 156 -11.33 14.65 4.71
CA ASP A 156 -11.68 13.53 5.61
C ASP A 156 -11.35 12.15 5.03
N GLN A 157 -10.82 12.10 3.80
CA GLN A 157 -10.49 10.85 3.13
C GLN A 157 -9.10 10.36 3.52
N LEU A 158 -9.00 9.15 4.10
CA LEU A 158 -7.73 8.45 4.26
C LEU A 158 -7.20 8.04 2.88
N VAL A 159 -6.02 8.54 2.52
CA VAL A 159 -5.39 8.28 1.21
C VAL A 159 -4.33 7.20 1.32
N ALA A 160 -3.48 7.29 2.34
CA ALA A 160 -2.40 6.32 2.55
C ALA A 160 -2.09 6.15 4.03
N THR A 161 -1.64 4.95 4.39
CA THR A 161 -1.03 4.64 5.68
C THR A 161 0.41 4.20 5.43
N CYS A 162 1.36 4.94 5.96
CA CYS A 162 2.78 4.61 5.94
C CYS A 162 3.15 3.91 7.25
N ILE A 163 3.74 2.73 7.17
CA ILE A 163 4.04 1.86 8.29
C ILE A 163 5.55 1.74 8.42
N PHE A 164 6.06 1.96 9.63
CA PHE A 164 7.48 2.11 9.88
C PHE A 164 8.00 1.11 10.92
N ASP A 165 9.10 0.46 10.59
CA ASP A 165 9.96 -0.21 11.56
C ASP A 165 11.10 0.78 11.93
N GLY A 166 11.03 1.34 13.13
CA GLY A 166 11.91 2.44 13.52
C GLY A 166 11.80 3.66 12.61
N ALA A 167 12.86 3.96 11.86
CA ALA A 167 12.88 5.05 10.89
C ALA A 167 12.64 4.58 9.44
N GLU A 168 12.63 3.28 9.20
CA GLU A 168 12.52 2.69 7.87
C GLU A 168 11.06 2.50 7.47
N LEU A 169 10.68 2.99 6.30
CA LEU A 169 9.37 2.75 5.72
C LEU A 169 9.29 1.30 5.22
N LYS A 170 8.41 0.50 5.83
CA LYS A 170 8.23 -0.92 5.49
C LYS A 170 7.07 -1.16 4.54
N TYR A 171 5.95 -0.48 4.80
CA TYR A 171 4.75 -0.67 4.00
C TYR A 171 4.07 0.65 3.67
N ILE A 172 3.43 0.67 2.52
CA ILE A 172 2.42 1.67 2.16
C ILE A 172 1.12 0.92 1.93
N ARG A 173 0.09 1.25 2.70
CA ARG A 173 -1.28 0.79 2.50
C ARG A 173 -2.09 1.92 1.89
N THR A 174 -2.85 1.63 0.86
CA THR A 174 -3.72 2.59 0.19
C THR A 174 -4.92 1.90 -0.43
N THR A 175 -5.90 2.67 -0.87
CA THR A 175 -7.05 2.15 -1.62
C THR A 175 -6.94 2.58 -3.07
N LEU A 176 -6.88 1.62 -3.98
CA LEU A 176 -6.84 1.86 -5.42
C LEU A 176 -8.06 1.23 -6.07
N MET A 177 -8.84 2.01 -6.79
CA MET A 177 -10.07 1.54 -7.47
C MET A 177 -11.01 0.77 -6.52
N GLY A 178 -11.12 1.22 -5.26
CA GLY A 178 -11.96 0.60 -4.23
C GLY A 178 -11.37 -0.65 -3.58
N ASN A 179 -10.17 -1.08 -3.95
CA ASN A 179 -9.49 -2.22 -3.35
C ASN A 179 -8.36 -1.74 -2.44
N GLU A 180 -8.24 -2.35 -1.27
CA GLU A 180 -7.08 -2.13 -0.41
C GLU A 180 -5.85 -2.78 -1.04
N VAL A 181 -4.76 -2.03 -1.11
CA VAL A 181 -3.47 -2.46 -1.64
C VAL A 181 -2.40 -2.19 -0.59
N VAL A 182 -1.64 -3.23 -0.28
CA VAL A 182 -0.48 -3.15 0.63
C VAL A 182 0.79 -3.39 -0.17
N LEU A 183 1.67 -2.40 -0.19
CA LEU A 183 2.97 -2.47 -0.82
C LEU A 183 4.03 -2.65 0.27
N ARG A 184 4.66 -3.80 0.36
CA ARG A 184 5.88 -3.98 1.15
C ARG A 184 7.04 -3.36 0.37
N ILE A 185 7.72 -2.40 0.97
CA ILE A 185 8.79 -1.65 0.32
C ILE A 185 10.09 -2.44 0.41
N ASP A 186 10.60 -2.87 -0.73
CA ASP A 186 11.87 -3.58 -0.82
C ASP A 186 13.03 -2.60 -1.03
N SER A 187 12.81 -1.53 -1.81
CA SER A 187 13.76 -0.44 -1.98
C SER A 187 13.11 0.84 -2.48
N MET A 188 13.76 1.98 -2.25
CA MET A 188 13.34 3.29 -2.73
C MET A 188 14.53 4.06 -3.27
N SER A 189 14.35 4.73 -4.41
CA SER A 189 15.33 5.61 -5.02
C SER A 189 14.73 6.97 -5.33
N SER A 190 15.49 8.03 -5.11
CA SER A 190 15.13 9.41 -5.47
C SER A 190 15.37 9.75 -6.93
N SER A 191 15.92 8.80 -7.71
CA SER A 191 16.22 9.00 -9.12
C SER A 191 16.08 7.71 -9.90
N PHE A 192 15.68 7.83 -11.15
CA PHE A 192 15.65 6.76 -12.14
C PHE A 192 15.88 7.38 -13.53
N ASP A 193 16.29 6.56 -14.51
CA ASP A 193 16.40 7.03 -15.89
C ASP A 193 14.99 7.26 -16.46
N SER A 194 14.81 8.39 -17.17
CA SER A 194 13.52 8.68 -17.83
C SER A 194 13.12 7.61 -18.86
N GLY A 195 14.10 6.88 -19.40
CA GLY A 195 13.87 5.72 -20.25
C GLY A 195 13.17 4.56 -19.57
N GLU A 196 13.33 4.41 -18.25
CA GLU A 196 12.64 3.35 -17.47
C GLU A 196 11.12 3.48 -17.45
N MET A 197 10.59 4.68 -17.69
CA MET A 197 9.15 4.90 -17.86
C MET A 197 8.67 4.71 -19.31
N ASN A 198 9.56 4.40 -20.23
CA ASN A 198 9.20 4.16 -21.63
C ASN A 198 8.85 2.69 -21.83
N ILE A 199 7.62 2.43 -22.23
CA ILE A 199 7.17 1.09 -22.61
C ILE A 199 7.48 0.93 -24.10
N ALA A 200 8.32 -0.06 -24.45
CA ALA A 200 8.81 -0.27 -25.81
C ALA A 200 7.66 -0.38 -26.81
N GLY A 201 7.62 0.55 -27.76
CA GLY A 201 6.63 0.58 -28.86
C GLY A 201 5.23 1.04 -28.46
N PHE A 202 5.02 1.49 -27.22
CA PHE A 202 3.72 2.05 -26.82
C PHE A 202 3.67 3.56 -27.15
N PRO A 203 2.55 4.06 -27.70
CA PRO A 203 1.30 3.33 -28.05
C PRO A 203 1.29 2.72 -29.46
N GLU A 204 2.23 3.06 -30.35
CA GLU A 204 2.15 2.82 -31.79
C GLU A 204 2.09 1.33 -32.18
N GLN A 205 2.70 0.46 -31.37
CA GLN A 205 2.75 -1.00 -31.61
C GLN A 205 1.71 -1.77 -30.79
N TYR A 206 0.81 -1.07 -30.10
CA TYR A 206 -0.20 -1.67 -29.25
C TYR A 206 -1.59 -1.48 -29.81
N THR A 207 -2.45 -2.47 -29.61
CA THR A 207 -3.85 -2.42 -30.01
C THR A 207 -4.72 -2.04 -28.83
N LYS A 208 -5.51 -0.97 -28.96
CA LYS A 208 -6.52 -0.61 -27.97
C LYS A 208 -7.65 -1.63 -27.98
N VAL A 209 -8.00 -2.13 -26.80
CA VAL A 209 -9.08 -3.11 -26.60
C VAL A 209 -10.04 -2.61 -25.52
N ALA A 210 -11.25 -3.14 -25.50
CA ALA A 210 -12.22 -2.79 -24.45
C ALA A 210 -11.89 -3.44 -23.10
N GLU A 211 -11.23 -4.62 -23.14
CA GLU A 211 -10.87 -5.40 -21.97
C GLU A 211 -9.62 -6.22 -22.25
N LEU A 212 -8.71 -6.30 -21.28
CA LEU A 212 -7.52 -7.15 -21.38
C LEU A 212 -7.89 -8.61 -21.06
N LYS A 213 -7.91 -9.44 -22.07
CA LYS A 213 -8.34 -10.84 -22.00
C LYS A 213 -7.62 -11.64 -20.90
N ARG A 214 -6.29 -11.51 -20.83
CA ARG A 214 -5.48 -12.24 -19.83
C ARG A 214 -5.65 -11.75 -18.42
N LEU A 215 -5.86 -10.46 -18.21
CA LEU A 215 -6.15 -9.92 -16.90
C LEU A 215 -7.47 -10.47 -16.36
N LYS A 216 -8.49 -10.56 -17.23
CA LYS A 216 -9.77 -11.19 -16.91
C LYS A 216 -9.62 -12.68 -16.58
N GLU A 217 -8.91 -13.45 -17.41
CA GLU A 217 -8.64 -14.87 -17.13
C GLU A 217 -7.91 -15.11 -15.80
N LEU A 218 -7.02 -14.18 -15.41
CA LEU A 218 -6.34 -14.23 -14.12
C LEU A 218 -7.28 -13.87 -12.94
N GLN A 219 -8.25 -13.01 -13.16
CA GLN A 219 -9.26 -12.67 -12.15
C GLN A 219 -10.30 -13.78 -11.96
N GLU A 220 -10.71 -14.45 -13.04
CA GLU A 220 -11.71 -15.53 -13.00
C GLU A 220 -11.17 -16.85 -12.41
N ARG A 221 -9.86 -17.03 -12.35
CA ARG A 221 -9.22 -18.26 -11.80
C ARG A 221 -9.06 -18.24 -10.28
N TYR A 222 -9.47 -17.18 -9.61
CA TYR A 222 -9.28 -16.94 -8.18
C TYR A 222 -10.50 -16.27 -7.55
#